data_11fea37e10e92e9049e68db1c91f22a1
#
_entry.id   11fea37e10e92e9049e68db1c91f22a1
#
_cell.length_a   1.000
_cell.length_b   1.000
_cell.length_c   1.000
_cell.angle_alpha   90.00
_cell.angle_beta   90.00
_cell.angle_gamma   90.00
#
_symmetry.space_group_name_H-M   'P 1'
#
loop_
_entity.id
_entity.type
_entity.pdbx_description
1 polymer ?
#
loop_
_entity_poly.entity_id
_entity_poly.type
_entity_poly.pdbx_seq_one_letter_code
_entity_poly.pdbx_strand_id
1 'polypeptide(L)'
;VSRHVVAPVSELAPGDHKLFTVRGRPIAIFNVNGAFYGMFNRCPHQGGSLCDGIVTGLVESKTPGEYAYSRRGEFIRCPWHGWEFEIRTGQSYCDPERIRTRAYPVVTESGEALVKGPYVAETIPIRVEEDYIVVEM
;
A
#
# COMPACT_ATOMS: atom_id res chain seq x y z
N VAL A 1 -12.21 -9.17 -12.18
CA VAL A 1 -11.23 -8.94 -11.12
C VAL A 1 -10.48 -10.23 -10.84
N SER A 2 -9.16 -10.18 -10.93
CA SER A 2 -8.29 -11.31 -10.62
C SER A 2 -7.65 -11.11 -9.24
N ARG A 3 -7.29 -12.22 -8.60
CA ARG A 3 -6.62 -12.20 -7.30
C ARG A 3 -5.23 -12.79 -7.44
N HIS A 4 -4.23 -12.07 -6.97
CA HIS A 4 -2.82 -12.43 -7.12
C HIS A 4 -2.14 -12.55 -5.77
N VAL A 5 -1.55 -13.70 -5.49
CA VAL A 5 -0.74 -13.91 -4.29
C VAL A 5 0.63 -13.31 -4.53
N VAL A 6 1.07 -12.40 -3.66
CA VAL A 6 2.35 -11.70 -3.87
C VAL A 6 3.43 -12.10 -2.89
N ALA A 7 3.10 -12.38 -1.63
CA ALA A 7 4.10 -12.72 -0.62
C ALA A 7 3.44 -13.29 0.64
N PRO A 8 4.20 -14.02 1.48
CA PRO A 8 3.74 -14.31 2.83
C PRO A 8 3.59 -13.03 3.65
N VAL A 9 2.60 -12.99 4.55
CA VAL A 9 2.37 -11.84 5.43
C VAL A 9 3.62 -11.51 6.25
N SER A 10 4.41 -12.52 6.61
CA SER A 10 5.64 -12.35 7.40
C SER A 10 6.73 -11.52 6.72
N GLU A 11 6.67 -11.32 5.40
CA GLU A 11 7.65 -10.50 4.69
C GLU A 11 7.44 -9.00 4.87
N LEU A 12 6.28 -8.58 5.38
CA LEU A 12 5.96 -7.17 5.51
C LEU A 12 5.44 -6.87 6.92
N ALA A 13 6.34 -6.45 7.80
CA ALA A 13 6.03 -6.12 9.18
C ALA A 13 5.18 -4.83 9.28
N PRO A 14 4.42 -4.65 10.39
CA PRO A 14 3.69 -3.40 10.60
C PRO A 14 4.59 -2.17 10.52
N GLY A 15 4.17 -1.17 9.76
CA GLY A 15 4.94 0.05 9.49
C GLY A 15 5.84 -0.03 8.27
N ASP A 16 6.03 -1.21 7.70
CA ASP A 16 6.84 -1.40 6.50
C ASP A 16 6.03 -1.28 5.22
N HIS A 17 6.74 -1.04 4.12
CA HIS A 17 6.17 -1.07 2.79
C HIS A 17 7.19 -1.64 1.81
N LYS A 18 6.70 -2.21 0.73
CA LYS A 18 7.55 -2.87 -0.26
C LYS A 18 6.92 -2.78 -1.66
N LEU A 19 7.78 -2.73 -2.67
CA LEU A 19 7.35 -2.74 -4.06
C LEU A 19 7.19 -4.17 -4.56
N PHE A 20 6.05 -4.44 -5.18
CA PHE A 20 5.76 -5.70 -5.86
C PHE A 20 5.34 -5.42 -7.30
N THR A 21 5.69 -6.32 -8.20
CA THR A 21 5.22 -6.26 -9.59
C THR A 21 4.09 -7.28 -9.75
N VAL A 22 2.90 -6.81 -10.09
CA VAL A 22 1.72 -7.65 -10.28
C VAL A 22 1.17 -7.41 -11.68
N ARG A 23 1.18 -8.44 -12.50
CA ARG A 23 0.78 -8.36 -13.92
C ARG A 23 1.51 -7.24 -14.68
N GLY A 24 2.81 -7.11 -14.44
CA GLY A 24 3.63 -6.08 -15.07
C GLY A 24 3.47 -4.67 -14.50
N ARG A 25 2.64 -4.48 -13.48
CA ARG A 25 2.41 -3.18 -12.85
C ARG A 25 3.15 -3.07 -11.53
N PRO A 26 3.88 -1.96 -11.28
CA PRO A 26 4.52 -1.73 -10.00
C PRO A 26 3.48 -1.30 -8.96
N ILE A 27 3.34 -2.08 -7.90
CA ILE A 27 2.40 -1.81 -6.83
C ILE A 27 3.16 -1.72 -5.50
N ALA A 28 2.99 -0.60 -4.81
CA ALA A 28 3.50 -0.44 -3.45
C ALA A 28 2.49 -0.99 -2.47
N ILE A 29 2.92 -1.91 -1.61
CA ILE A 29 2.06 -2.49 -0.58
C ILE A 29 2.56 -2.05 0.78
N PHE A 30 1.64 -1.56 1.61
CA PHE A 30 1.90 -1.00 2.93
C PHE A 30 1.22 -1.84 3.99
N ASN A 31 1.93 -2.11 5.07
CA ASN A 31 1.33 -2.67 6.29
C ASN A 31 1.11 -1.53 7.28
N VAL A 32 -0.15 -1.13 7.44
CA VAL A 32 -0.55 -0.08 8.38
C VAL A 32 -1.23 -0.75 9.56
N ASN A 33 -0.50 -0.90 10.66
CA ASN A 33 -1.01 -1.51 11.90
C ASN A 33 -1.65 -2.89 11.71
N GLY A 34 -1.10 -3.70 10.82
CA GLY A 34 -1.59 -5.05 10.54
C GLY A 34 -2.59 -5.15 9.39
N ALA A 35 -3.07 -4.04 8.86
CA ALA A 35 -3.90 -4.01 7.67
C ALA A 35 -3.04 -3.68 6.43
N PHE A 36 -3.32 -4.34 5.33
CA PHE A 36 -2.54 -4.18 4.10
C PHE A 36 -3.29 -3.33 3.08
N TYR A 37 -2.56 -2.41 2.46
CA TYR A 37 -3.08 -1.53 1.43
C TYR A 37 -2.12 -1.48 0.25
N GLY A 38 -2.66 -1.45 -0.96
CA GLY A 38 -1.88 -1.36 -2.18
C GLY A 38 -2.21 -0.12 -2.99
N MET A 39 -1.21 0.46 -3.63
CA MET A 39 -1.42 1.56 -4.56
C MET A 39 -0.46 1.45 -5.73
N PHE A 40 -0.85 2.01 -6.86
CA PHE A 40 0.01 2.09 -8.03
C PHE A 40 1.25 2.91 -7.68
N ASN A 41 2.44 2.33 -7.91
CA ASN A 41 3.71 2.93 -7.47
C ASN A 41 4.16 4.05 -8.40
N ARG A 42 3.30 5.05 -8.61
CA ARG A 42 3.64 6.20 -9.43
C ARG A 42 2.92 7.42 -8.89
N CYS A 43 3.67 8.46 -8.55
CA CYS A 43 3.09 9.73 -8.20
C CYS A 43 2.43 10.37 -9.43
N PRO A 44 1.13 10.65 -9.42
CA PRO A 44 0.44 11.21 -10.57
C PRO A 44 0.89 12.63 -10.93
N HIS A 45 1.59 13.30 -10.02
CA HIS A 45 2.12 14.64 -10.26
C HIS A 45 3.25 14.63 -11.29
N GLN A 46 4.31 13.82 -11.07
CA GLN A 46 5.46 13.76 -11.97
C GLN A 46 6.05 12.35 -12.15
N GLY A 47 5.35 11.33 -11.75
CA GLY A 47 5.76 9.96 -11.97
C GLY A 47 6.82 9.41 -11.01
N GLY A 48 7.05 10.07 -9.87
CA GLY A 48 7.99 9.56 -8.86
C GLY A 48 7.52 8.24 -8.26
N SER A 49 8.49 7.40 -7.83
CA SER A 49 8.19 6.14 -7.17
C SER A 49 7.70 6.40 -5.75
N LEU A 50 6.43 6.13 -5.47
CA LEU A 50 5.84 6.33 -4.14
C LEU A 50 6.45 5.41 -3.09
N CYS A 51 6.86 4.20 -3.49
CA CYS A 51 7.48 3.23 -2.56
C CYS A 51 8.82 3.73 -2.01
N ASP A 52 9.49 4.63 -2.72
CA ASP A 52 10.74 5.25 -2.27
C ASP A 52 10.52 6.49 -1.39
N GLY A 53 9.26 6.83 -1.13
CA GLY A 53 8.89 7.96 -0.29
C GLY A 53 8.97 7.65 1.20
N ILE A 54 8.55 8.62 1.99
CA ILE A 54 8.55 8.54 3.45
C ILE A 54 7.12 8.38 3.95
N VAL A 55 6.91 7.37 4.79
CA VAL A 55 5.62 7.18 5.47
C VAL A 55 5.49 8.22 6.58
N THR A 56 4.41 8.97 6.56
CA THR A 56 4.19 10.11 7.47
C THR A 56 2.80 10.04 8.12
N GLY A 57 2.52 11.00 8.96
CA GLY A 57 1.19 11.25 9.52
C GLY A 57 0.66 12.62 9.08
N LEU A 58 -0.50 12.96 9.61
CA LEU A 58 -1.15 14.23 9.35
C LEU A 58 -0.67 15.28 10.36
N VAL A 59 -0.26 16.44 9.85
CA VAL A 59 0.07 17.59 10.68
C VAL A 59 -1.05 18.61 10.58
N GLU A 60 -1.64 18.95 11.71
CA GLU A 60 -2.71 19.93 11.81
C GLU A 60 -2.32 21.06 12.73
N SER A 61 -2.73 22.29 12.42
CA SER A 61 -2.57 23.45 13.28
C SER A 61 -3.90 24.18 13.38
N LYS A 62 -4.45 24.23 14.59
CA LYS A 62 -5.68 24.98 14.88
C LYS A 62 -5.39 26.37 15.45
N THR A 63 -4.22 26.53 16.03
CA THR A 63 -3.76 27.78 16.64
C THR A 63 -2.36 28.07 16.16
N PRO A 64 -2.03 29.33 15.79
CA PRO A 64 -0.68 29.68 15.36
C PRO A 64 0.38 29.27 16.39
N GLY A 65 1.40 28.56 15.94
CA GLY A 65 2.48 28.05 16.78
C GLY A 65 2.22 26.72 17.46
N GLU A 66 1.02 26.17 17.37
CA GLU A 66 0.68 24.85 17.89
C GLU A 66 0.41 23.87 16.75
N TYR A 67 1.06 22.70 16.79
CA TYR A 67 0.94 21.67 15.77
C TYR A 67 0.57 20.33 16.42
N ALA A 68 -0.42 19.66 15.85
CA ALA A 68 -0.78 18.31 16.22
C ALA A 68 -0.35 17.35 15.11
N TYR A 69 0.35 16.28 15.48
CA TYR A 69 0.74 15.21 14.58
C TYR A 69 -0.10 13.96 14.87
N SER A 70 -0.91 13.57 13.92
CA SER A 70 -1.84 12.45 14.08
C SER A 70 -1.77 11.51 12.87
N ARG A 71 -2.51 10.39 12.92
CA ARG A 71 -2.59 9.41 11.84
C ARG A 71 -1.22 8.94 11.35
N ARG A 72 -0.32 8.68 12.28
CA ARG A 72 1.05 8.22 11.95
C ARG A 72 1.00 6.93 11.15
N GLY A 73 1.81 6.86 10.08
CA GLY A 73 1.90 5.68 9.23
C GLY A 73 0.78 5.57 8.20
N GLU A 74 -0.12 6.55 8.08
CA GLU A 74 -1.27 6.50 7.17
C GLU A 74 -1.06 7.26 5.86
N PHE A 75 0.07 7.97 5.71
CA PHE A 75 0.39 8.74 4.51
C PHE A 75 1.74 8.36 3.94
N ILE A 76 1.85 8.42 2.63
CA ILE A 76 3.13 8.30 1.93
C ILE A 76 3.45 9.62 1.23
N ARG A 77 4.65 10.13 1.48
CA ARG A 77 5.15 11.36 0.84
C ARG A 77 5.99 10.98 -0.36
N CYS A 78 5.61 11.49 -1.54
CA CYS A 78 6.39 11.31 -2.76
C CYS A 78 7.79 11.90 -2.59
N PRO A 79 8.88 11.19 -2.98
CA PRO A 79 10.24 11.73 -2.90
C PRO A 79 10.46 12.93 -3.81
N TRP A 80 9.61 13.11 -4.83
CA TRP A 80 9.63 14.25 -5.73
C TRP A 80 8.60 15.29 -5.26
N HIS A 81 9.01 16.43 -4.75
CA HIS A 81 8.18 17.56 -4.35
C HIS A 81 7.35 17.39 -3.07
N GLY A 82 7.44 16.26 -2.40
CA GLY A 82 6.80 16.08 -1.09
C GLY A 82 5.28 15.99 -1.09
N TRP A 83 4.64 15.62 -2.20
CA TRP A 83 3.20 15.38 -2.25
C TRP A 83 2.83 14.20 -1.36
N GLU A 84 1.78 14.37 -0.55
CA GLU A 84 1.33 13.36 0.39
C GLU A 84 0.04 12.68 -0.10
N PHE A 85 0.02 11.36 0.00
CA PHE A 85 -1.13 10.54 -0.39
C PHE A 85 -1.58 9.70 0.80
N GLU A 86 -2.90 9.63 1.00
CA GLU A 86 -3.46 8.71 1.98
C GLU A 86 -3.27 7.27 1.48
N ILE A 87 -2.66 6.41 2.30
CA ILE A 87 -2.34 5.03 1.92
C ILE A 87 -3.61 4.22 1.64
N ARG A 88 -4.67 4.45 2.41
CA ARG A 88 -5.92 3.71 2.26
C ARG A 88 -6.63 3.95 0.93
N THR A 89 -6.59 5.17 0.43
CA THR A 89 -7.42 5.60 -0.70
C THR A 89 -6.63 6.01 -1.93
N GLY A 90 -5.35 6.35 -1.77
CA GLY A 90 -4.53 6.92 -2.82
C GLY A 90 -4.82 8.39 -3.11
N GLN A 91 -5.67 9.05 -2.31
CA GLN A 91 -5.99 10.46 -2.52
C GLN A 91 -4.89 11.37 -2.03
N SER A 92 -4.57 12.42 -2.81
CA SER A 92 -3.66 13.46 -2.37
C SER A 92 -4.35 14.44 -1.44
N TYR A 93 -3.57 15.08 -0.57
CA TYR A 93 -4.08 16.17 0.27
C TYR A 93 -4.08 17.51 -0.43
N CYS A 94 -3.23 17.68 -1.45
CA CYS A 94 -3.10 18.96 -2.16
C CYS A 94 -4.26 19.20 -3.13
N ASP A 95 -4.74 18.14 -3.78
CA ASP A 95 -5.84 18.22 -4.73
C ASP A 95 -6.53 16.86 -4.83
N PRO A 96 -7.34 16.48 -3.82
CA PRO A 96 -7.90 15.12 -3.72
C PRO A 96 -8.89 14.77 -4.84
N GLU A 97 -9.46 15.75 -5.52
CA GLU A 97 -10.40 15.50 -6.62
C GLU A 97 -9.69 15.22 -7.94
N ARG A 98 -8.54 15.84 -8.18
CA ARG A 98 -7.82 15.75 -9.44
C ARG A 98 -6.61 14.84 -9.38
N ILE A 99 -5.90 14.85 -8.25
CA ILE A 99 -4.63 14.16 -8.09
C ILE A 99 -4.76 13.07 -7.05
N ARG A 100 -4.79 11.84 -7.54
CA ARG A 100 -4.79 10.64 -6.72
C ARG A 100 -4.13 9.51 -7.48
N THR A 101 -3.45 8.63 -6.77
CA THR A 101 -2.96 7.39 -7.34
C THR A 101 -4.02 6.30 -7.19
N ARG A 102 -3.93 5.28 -8.03
CA ARG A 102 -4.89 4.19 -7.98
C ARG A 102 -4.62 3.28 -6.79
N ALA A 103 -5.63 3.06 -5.96
CA ALA A 103 -5.59 2.09 -4.89
C ALA A 103 -6.09 0.73 -5.40
N TYR A 104 -5.47 -0.33 -4.89
CA TYR A 104 -5.87 -1.71 -5.18
C TYR A 104 -6.27 -2.39 -3.88
N PRO A 105 -7.39 -3.12 -3.85
CA PRO A 105 -7.75 -3.90 -2.68
C PRO A 105 -6.68 -4.96 -2.38
N VAL A 106 -6.28 -5.03 -1.12
CA VAL A 106 -5.32 -6.02 -0.65
C VAL A 106 -5.93 -6.74 0.54
N VAL A 107 -5.96 -8.05 0.46
CA VAL A 107 -6.50 -8.90 1.53
C VAL A 107 -5.47 -9.92 1.97
N THR A 108 -5.72 -10.57 3.08
CA THR A 108 -4.91 -11.70 3.55
C THR A 108 -5.71 -12.98 3.42
N GLU A 109 -5.05 -14.05 2.99
CA GLU A 109 -5.67 -15.36 2.87
C GLU A 109 -4.76 -16.43 3.49
N SER A 110 -5.36 -17.43 4.12
CA SER A 110 -4.62 -18.56 4.63
C SER A 110 -4.06 -19.42 3.50
N GLY A 111 -2.90 -20.04 3.71
CA GLY A 111 -2.33 -20.97 2.75
C GLY A 111 -3.26 -22.15 2.46
N GLU A 112 -4.00 -22.60 3.47
CA GLU A 112 -4.99 -23.67 3.29
C GLU A 112 -6.09 -23.28 2.30
N ALA A 113 -6.63 -22.07 2.42
CA ALA A 113 -7.65 -21.58 1.49
C ALA A 113 -7.10 -21.41 0.07
N LEU A 114 -5.85 -20.96 -0.07
CA LEU A 114 -5.21 -20.79 -1.38
C LEU A 114 -4.97 -22.13 -2.09
N VAL A 115 -4.57 -23.16 -1.36
CA VAL A 115 -4.38 -24.50 -1.93
C VAL A 115 -5.68 -25.06 -2.48
N LYS A 116 -6.81 -24.79 -1.82
CA LYS A 116 -8.13 -25.22 -2.29
C LYS A 116 -8.63 -24.42 -3.51
N GLY A 117 -8.02 -23.28 -3.81
CA GLY A 117 -8.36 -22.43 -4.96
C GLY A 117 -9.60 -21.58 -4.76
N PRO A 118 -9.95 -20.71 -5.73
CA PRO A 118 -9.45 -20.65 -7.11
C PRO A 118 -8.28 -19.67 -7.34
N TYR A 119 -7.43 -19.45 -6.36
CA TYR A 119 -6.31 -18.51 -6.48
C TYR A 119 -5.15 -19.10 -7.26
N VAL A 120 -4.44 -18.25 -8.01
CA VAL A 120 -3.26 -18.62 -8.75
C VAL A 120 -2.02 -18.04 -8.05
N ALA A 121 -1.14 -18.91 -7.58
CA ALA A 121 0.14 -18.55 -7.02
C ALA A 121 1.21 -18.77 -8.09
N GLU A 122 1.44 -17.77 -8.93
CA GLU A 122 2.30 -17.93 -10.10
C GLU A 122 3.79 -18.02 -9.75
N THR A 123 4.23 -17.39 -8.66
CA THR A 123 5.65 -17.17 -8.44
C THR A 123 6.16 -17.61 -7.08
N ILE A 124 5.29 -17.95 -6.13
CA ILE A 124 5.72 -18.34 -4.79
C ILE A 124 5.08 -19.66 -4.36
N PRO A 125 5.83 -20.52 -3.65
CA PRO A 125 5.25 -21.74 -3.10
C PRO A 125 4.28 -21.41 -1.96
N ILE A 126 3.13 -22.10 -1.93
CA ILE A 126 2.11 -21.90 -0.90
C ILE A 126 2.28 -22.97 0.18
N ARG A 127 2.36 -22.52 1.42
CA ARG A 127 2.39 -23.37 2.61
C ARG A 127 1.10 -23.20 3.39
N VAL A 128 0.48 -24.30 3.76
CA VAL A 128 -0.83 -24.27 4.45
C VAL A 128 -0.80 -23.62 5.82
N GLU A 129 0.35 -23.61 6.46
CA GLU A 129 0.54 -23.02 7.77
C GLU A 129 0.79 -21.52 7.77
N GLU A 130 0.93 -20.88 6.62
CA GLU A 130 1.19 -19.47 6.50
C GLU A 130 -0.01 -18.69 5.96
N ASP A 131 -0.03 -17.38 6.22
CA ASP A 131 -0.97 -16.44 5.61
C ASP A 131 -0.26 -15.63 4.53
N TYR A 132 -1.01 -15.23 3.51
CA TYR A 132 -0.46 -14.56 2.33
C TYR A 132 -1.17 -13.26 2.03
N ILE A 133 -0.41 -12.33 1.45
CA ILE A 133 -0.91 -11.07 0.93
C ILE A 133 -1.44 -11.31 -0.48
N VAL A 134 -2.69 -10.93 -0.72
CA VAL A 134 -3.38 -11.11 -2.00
C VAL A 134 -3.84 -9.76 -2.52
N VAL A 135 -3.44 -9.42 -3.74
CA VAL A 135 -3.84 -8.18 -4.42
C VAL A 135 -4.97 -8.48 -5.39
N GLU A 136 -6.02 -7.69 -5.34
CA GLU A 136 -7.14 -7.76 -6.27
C GLU A 136 -6.97 -6.72 -7.39
N MET A 137 -6.93 -7.20 -8.62
CA MET A 137 -6.75 -6.35 -9.80
C MET A 137 -7.78 -6.61 -10.86
#